data_cc7d76d90b8f91b8b6f8f9d59bb55feb
#
_entry.id   cc7d76d90b8f91b8b6f8f9d59bb55feb
#
_cell.length_a   1.000
_cell.length_b   1.000
_cell.length_c   1.000
_cell.angle_alpha   90.00
_cell.angle_beta   90.00
_cell.angle_gamma   90.00
#
_symmetry.space_group_name_H-M   'P 1'
#
loop_
_entity.id
_entity.type
_entity.pdbx_description
1 polymer ?
#
loop_
_entity_poly.entity_id
_entity_poly.type
_entity_poly.pdbx_seq_one_letter_code
_entity_poly.pdbx_strand_id
1 'polypeptide(L)'
;KRLYLPQQDSVYTYMARGMLNEAGLSFKDLKAVRHEKYPQAGLSALTLGTTDATVVRAEEWALWATTYPGVAKVLATSRPVPGGFSAVMRKDLPSDVRSKLSQWLSTASASAGLAPIGLRPEAQEYQKVAELGLFTPNALPGVKRITAKDAQQLQAQGALVVDTRTEKEYRTKRIRGAVWAAYGEKSLKDVAFNAEQDDFKALGSLDRTKPLIFSCNGAECWKSYKAAKVAADKGFANVYWMRGGLPEWDAEGLPTEGG
;
A
#
# COMPACT_ATOMS: atom_id res chain seq x y z
N LYS A 1 -1.69 -2.20 22.57
CA LYS A 1 -0.59 -1.22 22.60
C LYS A 1 -0.87 -0.07 21.64
N ARG A 2 -0.32 1.12 21.90
CA ARG A 2 -0.43 2.33 21.06
C ARG A 2 0.84 2.41 20.20
N LEU A 3 0.68 2.65 18.90
CA LEU A 3 1.77 2.82 17.95
C LEU A 3 1.76 4.26 17.40
N TYR A 4 2.91 4.90 17.43
CA TYR A 4 3.15 6.18 16.79
C TYR A 4 3.93 5.97 15.50
N LEU A 5 3.45 6.54 14.41
CA LEU A 5 4.08 6.47 13.09
C LEU A 5 4.17 7.87 12.46
N PRO A 6 5.14 8.10 11.59
CA PRO A 6 5.11 9.27 10.71
C PRO A 6 3.94 9.20 9.73
N GLN A 7 3.97 10.04 8.71
CA GLN A 7 2.94 10.08 7.68
C GLN A 7 2.57 8.69 7.16
N GLN A 8 1.29 8.53 6.83
CA GLN A 8 0.72 7.23 6.46
C GLN A 8 1.40 6.58 5.23
N ASP A 9 1.89 7.38 4.32
CA ASP A 9 2.60 6.98 3.10
C ASP A 9 4.13 6.96 3.22
N SER A 10 4.65 7.06 4.46
CA SER A 10 6.09 7.01 4.72
C SER A 10 6.63 5.58 4.73
N VAL A 11 7.92 5.43 4.43
CA VAL A 11 8.63 4.14 4.53
C VAL A 11 8.52 3.53 5.94
N TYR A 12 8.46 4.33 6.98
CA TYR A 12 8.30 3.86 8.37
C TYR A 12 6.96 3.14 8.58
N THR A 13 5.88 3.69 8.01
CA THR A 13 4.54 3.08 8.07
C THR A 13 4.51 1.78 7.28
N TYR A 14 5.17 1.75 6.12
CA TYR A 14 5.33 0.56 5.31
C TYR A 14 6.05 -0.55 6.08
N MET A 15 7.18 -0.22 6.67
CA MET A 15 7.96 -1.17 7.46
C MET A 15 7.21 -1.66 8.69
N ALA A 16 6.50 -0.77 9.41
CA ALA A 16 5.68 -1.15 10.56
C ALA A 16 4.61 -2.18 10.19
N ARG A 17 3.93 -1.97 9.07
CA ARG A 17 2.91 -2.93 8.59
C ARG A 17 3.53 -4.28 8.23
N GLY A 18 4.64 -4.27 7.50
CA GLY A 18 5.33 -5.50 7.13
C GLY A 18 5.79 -6.29 8.33
N MET A 19 6.45 -5.64 9.28
CA MET A 19 6.95 -6.28 10.50
C MET A 19 5.81 -6.84 11.37
N LEU A 20 4.67 -6.15 11.46
CA LEU A 20 3.48 -6.66 12.14
C LEU A 20 2.91 -7.87 11.40
N ASN A 21 2.79 -7.82 10.07
CA ASN A 21 2.31 -8.96 9.29
C ASN A 21 3.22 -10.19 9.46
N GLU A 22 4.54 -10.03 9.43
CA GLU A 22 5.50 -11.11 9.69
C GLU A 22 5.32 -11.73 11.08
N ALA A 23 4.87 -10.93 12.06
CA ALA A 23 4.53 -11.39 13.41
C ALA A 23 3.09 -11.92 13.54
N GLY A 24 2.33 -12.06 12.47
CA GLY A 24 0.93 -12.48 12.49
C GLY A 24 -0.03 -11.42 13.03
N LEU A 25 0.38 -10.15 13.05
CA LEU A 25 -0.39 -9.03 13.57
C LEU A 25 -0.71 -8.01 12.47
N SER A 26 -1.66 -7.13 12.76
CA SER A 26 -2.03 -6.01 11.91
C SER A 26 -2.25 -4.75 12.74
N PHE A 27 -2.48 -3.60 12.10
CA PHE A 27 -2.85 -2.37 12.81
C PHE A 27 -4.18 -2.50 13.59
N LYS A 28 -5.05 -3.44 13.23
CA LYS A 28 -6.32 -3.69 13.91
C LYS A 28 -6.13 -4.33 15.30
N ASP A 29 -4.99 -4.98 15.52
CA ASP A 29 -4.67 -5.62 16.80
C ASP A 29 -4.09 -4.61 17.82
N LEU A 30 -3.87 -3.39 17.36
CA LEU A 30 -3.36 -2.32 18.19
C LEU A 30 -4.49 -1.49 18.80
N LYS A 31 -4.28 -1.01 20.04
CA LYS A 31 -5.24 -0.13 20.73
C LYS A 31 -5.44 1.18 19.95
N ALA A 32 -4.38 1.71 19.36
CA ALA A 32 -4.40 2.92 18.55
C ALA A 32 -3.17 2.98 17.65
N VAL A 33 -3.34 3.53 16.45
CA VAL A 33 -2.25 3.96 15.56
C VAL A 33 -2.45 5.45 15.31
N ARG A 34 -1.41 6.23 15.57
CA ARG A 34 -1.38 7.68 15.32
C ARG A 34 -0.35 7.97 14.24
N HIS A 35 -0.74 8.77 13.26
CA HIS A 35 0.14 9.29 12.23
C HIS A 35 0.36 10.78 12.46
N GLU A 36 1.63 11.18 12.52
CA GLU A 36 2.04 12.55 12.76
C GLU A 36 3.08 12.98 11.71
N LYS A 37 3.37 14.27 11.66
CA LYS A 37 4.20 14.84 10.61
C LYS A 37 5.68 14.46 10.74
N TYR A 38 6.18 14.34 11.97
CA TYR A 38 7.62 14.22 12.25
C TYR A 38 7.99 12.86 12.82
N PRO A 39 8.91 12.11 12.18
CA PRO A 39 9.35 10.80 12.69
C PRO A 39 9.93 10.87 14.11
N GLN A 40 10.73 11.90 14.39
CA GLN A 40 11.43 12.05 15.67
C GLN A 40 10.46 12.23 16.86
N ALA A 41 9.27 12.75 16.62
CA ALA A 41 8.26 12.89 17.66
C ALA A 41 7.81 11.54 18.25
N GLY A 42 8.02 10.43 17.55
CA GLY A 42 7.77 9.07 18.06
C GLY A 42 8.64 8.71 19.26
N LEU A 43 9.93 9.07 19.22
CA LEU A 43 10.86 8.85 20.36
C LEU A 43 10.49 9.73 21.55
N SER A 44 10.14 10.99 21.32
CA SER A 44 9.64 11.90 22.37
C SER A 44 8.33 11.37 22.98
N ALA A 45 7.43 10.83 22.15
CA ALA A 45 6.18 10.24 22.62
C ALA A 45 6.39 8.99 23.50
N LEU A 46 7.45 8.19 23.23
CA LEU A 46 7.86 7.09 24.12
C LEU A 46 8.34 7.62 25.47
N THR A 47 9.21 8.63 25.49
CA THR A 47 9.72 9.26 26.72
C THR A 47 8.58 9.81 27.58
N LEU A 48 7.58 10.43 26.95
CA LEU A 48 6.40 10.99 27.61
C LEU A 48 5.32 9.95 27.96
N GLY A 49 5.51 8.68 27.61
CA GLY A 49 4.53 7.62 27.85
C GLY A 49 3.21 7.78 27.08
N THR A 50 3.16 8.61 26.05
CA THR A 50 1.95 8.83 25.22
C THR A 50 1.78 7.77 24.14
N THR A 51 2.84 7.04 23.79
CA THR A 51 2.84 5.86 22.92
C THR A 51 3.57 4.70 23.58
N ASP A 52 3.33 3.48 23.09
CA ASP A 52 3.97 2.25 23.60
C ASP A 52 5.04 1.74 22.62
N ALA A 53 4.98 2.16 21.36
CA ALA A 53 5.94 1.80 20.30
C ALA A 53 6.01 2.88 19.23
N THR A 54 7.14 2.91 18.51
CA THR A 54 7.33 3.70 17.29
C THR A 54 8.30 3.00 16.35
N VAL A 55 8.43 3.50 15.12
CA VAL A 55 9.41 3.03 14.13
C VAL A 55 10.34 4.18 13.78
N VAL A 56 11.62 3.93 13.85
CA VAL A 56 12.70 4.90 13.57
C VAL A 56 13.80 4.24 12.77
N ARG A 57 14.70 5.03 12.22
CA ARG A 57 15.93 4.50 11.61
C ARG A 57 16.90 3.99 12.66
N ALA A 58 17.76 3.05 12.27
CA ALA A 58 18.77 2.50 13.18
C ALA A 58 19.70 3.58 13.72
N GLU A 59 20.09 4.57 12.91
CA GLU A 59 20.94 5.68 13.29
C GLU A 59 20.23 6.61 14.29
N GLU A 60 18.96 6.92 14.08
CA GLU A 60 18.15 7.74 15.00
C GLU A 60 18.00 7.05 16.35
N TRP A 61 17.76 5.73 16.35
CA TRP A 61 17.74 4.93 17.58
C TRP A 61 19.08 4.96 18.31
N ALA A 62 20.20 4.70 17.59
CA ALA A 62 21.52 4.64 18.21
C ALA A 62 21.87 5.94 18.93
N LEU A 63 21.60 7.10 18.28
CA LEU A 63 21.83 8.41 18.88
C LEU A 63 20.92 8.65 20.08
N TRP A 64 19.62 8.36 19.95
CA TRP A 64 18.65 8.60 21.02
C TRP A 64 18.91 7.71 22.25
N ALA A 65 19.26 6.44 22.06
CA ALA A 65 19.50 5.49 23.13
C ALA A 65 20.71 5.87 24.01
N THR A 66 21.69 6.61 23.48
CA THR A 66 22.81 7.14 24.29
C THR A 66 22.34 8.21 25.28
N THR A 67 21.36 9.01 24.90
CA THR A 67 20.81 10.10 25.72
C THR A 67 19.76 9.59 26.72
N TYR A 68 19.02 8.55 26.35
CA TYR A 68 17.91 8.00 27.15
C TYR A 68 18.07 6.48 27.38
N PRO A 69 19.12 6.07 28.12
CA PRO A 69 19.39 4.65 28.33
C PRO A 69 18.25 3.99 29.12
N GLY A 70 17.82 2.81 28.71
CA GLY A 70 16.82 2.02 29.43
C GLY A 70 15.36 2.46 29.29
N VAL A 71 15.06 3.58 28.61
CA VAL A 71 13.69 4.07 28.42
C VAL A 71 12.90 3.21 27.46
N ALA A 72 13.55 2.66 26.45
CA ALA A 72 12.94 1.78 25.45
C ALA A 72 13.92 0.68 25.02
N LYS A 73 13.41 -0.29 24.26
CA LYS A 73 14.21 -1.35 23.66
C LYS A 73 13.79 -1.61 22.23
N VAL A 74 14.70 -2.12 21.41
CA VAL A 74 14.39 -2.61 20.07
C VAL A 74 13.55 -3.88 20.17
N LEU A 75 12.39 -3.90 19.53
CA LEU A 75 11.51 -5.07 19.46
C LEU A 75 11.80 -5.91 18.24
N ALA A 76 12.06 -5.25 17.10
CA ALA A 76 12.40 -5.90 15.84
C ALA A 76 13.20 -4.93 14.97
N THR A 77 14.03 -5.48 14.08
CA THR A 77 14.80 -4.72 13.08
C THR A 77 14.43 -5.23 11.70
N SER A 78 14.06 -4.32 10.81
CA SER A 78 13.74 -4.69 9.42
C SER A 78 14.98 -5.09 8.65
N ARG A 79 14.76 -5.77 7.52
CA ARG A 79 15.81 -5.87 6.49
C ARG A 79 16.18 -4.47 6.00
N PRO A 80 17.42 -4.26 5.53
CA PRO A 80 17.80 -2.99 4.93
C PRO A 80 16.87 -2.62 3.78
N VAL A 81 16.44 -1.37 3.75
CA VAL A 81 15.66 -0.81 2.65
C VAL A 81 16.55 0.17 1.91
N PRO A 82 16.66 0.10 0.57
CA PRO A 82 17.37 1.10 -0.19
C PRO A 82 16.82 2.48 0.14
N GLY A 83 17.68 3.38 0.53
CA GLY A 83 17.30 4.72 0.97
C GLY A 83 18.27 5.77 0.46
N GLY A 84 17.99 7.03 0.76
CA GLY A 84 18.81 8.16 0.38
C GLY A 84 18.06 9.14 -0.51
N PHE A 85 18.81 10.12 -1.03
CA PHE A 85 18.30 11.06 -2.01
C PHE A 85 18.38 10.46 -3.41
N SER A 86 17.32 10.60 -4.19
CA SER A 86 17.27 10.20 -5.58
C SER A 86 17.22 11.44 -6.48
N ALA A 87 18.12 11.55 -7.42
CA ALA A 87 18.01 12.54 -8.49
C ALA A 87 17.09 11.98 -9.59
N VAL A 88 16.02 12.68 -9.89
CA VAL A 88 15.05 12.29 -10.90
C VAL A 88 15.15 13.22 -12.11
N MET A 89 15.24 12.66 -13.30
CA MET A 89 15.30 13.39 -14.56
C MET A 89 14.10 13.05 -15.43
N ARG A 90 13.66 14.03 -16.21
CA ARG A 90 12.59 13.82 -17.21
C ARG A 90 13.06 12.81 -18.26
N LYS A 91 12.11 11.98 -18.75
CA LYS A 91 12.40 10.95 -19.77
C LYS A 91 12.78 11.55 -21.13
N ASP A 92 12.25 12.73 -21.44
CA ASP A 92 12.41 13.44 -22.72
C ASP A 92 13.63 14.37 -22.78
N LEU A 93 14.47 14.40 -21.73
CA LEU A 93 15.74 15.10 -21.79
C LEU A 93 16.65 14.47 -22.87
N PRO A 94 17.36 15.30 -23.69
CA PRO A 94 18.36 14.82 -24.64
C PRO A 94 19.38 13.91 -23.97
N SER A 95 19.82 12.89 -24.69
CA SER A 95 20.74 11.86 -24.15
C SER A 95 22.07 12.40 -23.66
N ASP A 96 22.62 13.40 -24.36
CA ASP A 96 23.84 14.07 -23.97
C ASP A 96 23.71 14.88 -22.68
N VAL A 97 22.58 15.55 -22.49
CA VAL A 97 22.25 16.25 -21.23
C VAL A 97 22.10 15.27 -20.08
N ARG A 98 21.41 14.15 -20.29
CA ARG A 98 21.28 13.09 -19.27
C ARG A 98 22.62 12.51 -18.86
N SER A 99 23.48 12.24 -19.84
CA SER A 99 24.84 11.71 -19.60
C SER A 99 25.71 12.71 -18.81
N LYS A 100 25.70 13.98 -19.19
CA LYS A 100 26.43 15.05 -18.47
C LYS A 100 25.94 15.21 -17.04
N LEU A 101 24.62 15.22 -16.82
CA LEU A 101 24.04 15.30 -15.48
C LEU A 101 24.35 14.06 -14.62
N SER A 102 24.32 12.88 -15.20
CA SER A 102 24.67 11.64 -14.47
C SER A 102 26.17 11.65 -14.10
N GLN A 103 27.04 12.08 -14.99
CA GLN A 103 28.47 12.20 -14.73
C GLN A 103 28.74 13.24 -13.64
N TRP A 104 28.07 14.40 -13.72
CA TRP A 104 28.22 15.46 -12.71
C TRP A 104 27.76 14.98 -11.33
N LEU A 105 26.61 14.33 -11.24
CA LEU A 105 26.06 13.78 -9.98
C LEU A 105 27.02 12.75 -9.37
N SER A 106 27.66 11.91 -10.18
CA SER A 106 28.61 10.90 -9.70
C SER A 106 29.93 11.51 -9.18
N THR A 107 30.32 12.65 -9.71
CA THR A 107 31.55 13.35 -9.29
C THR A 107 31.31 14.36 -8.17
N ALA A 108 30.24 15.11 -8.24
CA ALA A 108 29.91 16.15 -7.26
C ALA A 108 29.58 15.58 -5.86
N SER A 109 29.04 14.35 -5.78
CA SER A 109 28.76 13.71 -4.50
C SER A 109 30.03 13.49 -3.64
N ALA A 110 31.15 13.16 -4.26
CA ALA A 110 32.41 12.96 -3.55
C ALA A 110 32.97 14.26 -2.96
N SER A 111 32.84 15.39 -3.67
CA SER A 111 33.30 16.70 -3.19
C SER A 111 32.38 17.30 -2.11
N ALA A 112 31.14 16.89 -2.03
CA ALA A 112 30.21 17.33 -1.01
C ALA A 112 30.19 16.44 0.28
N GLY A 113 31.13 15.49 0.38
CA GLY A 113 31.15 14.54 1.52
C GLY A 113 29.96 13.55 1.55
N LEU A 114 29.22 13.47 0.46
CA LEU A 114 28.15 12.50 0.31
C LEU A 114 28.73 11.20 -0.26
N ALA A 115 28.16 10.07 0.15
CA ALA A 115 28.52 8.81 -0.50
C ALA A 115 28.23 8.92 -2.01
N PRO A 116 29.07 8.30 -2.88
CA PRO A 116 28.83 8.32 -4.30
C PRO A 116 27.41 7.94 -4.63
N ILE A 117 26.76 8.70 -5.51
CA ILE A 117 25.45 8.32 -6.02
C ILE A 117 25.67 7.03 -6.80
N GLY A 118 25.41 5.92 -6.13
CA GLY A 118 25.54 4.59 -6.72
C GLY A 118 24.58 4.40 -7.88
N LEU A 119 24.83 3.35 -8.62
CA LEU A 119 23.90 2.86 -9.62
C LEU A 119 22.49 2.70 -8.99
N ARG A 120 21.47 2.97 -9.78
CA ARG A 120 20.06 2.72 -9.46
C ARG A 120 19.93 1.44 -8.64
N PRO A 121 19.30 1.49 -7.47
CA PRO A 121 18.85 0.26 -6.87
C PRO A 121 17.99 -0.49 -7.90
N GLU A 122 18.26 -1.76 -8.09
CA GLU A 122 17.45 -2.62 -8.94
C GLU A 122 15.99 -2.52 -8.50
N ALA A 123 15.05 -2.50 -9.44
CA ALA A 123 13.60 -2.46 -9.12
C ALA A 123 13.21 -3.57 -8.15
N GLN A 124 13.91 -4.71 -8.16
CA GLN A 124 13.76 -5.84 -7.24
C GLN A 124 14.03 -5.47 -5.77
N GLU A 125 14.90 -4.52 -5.49
CA GLU A 125 15.17 -4.10 -4.09
C GLU A 125 14.00 -3.34 -3.48
N TYR A 126 13.25 -2.59 -4.31
CA TYR A 126 12.00 -1.94 -3.88
C TYR A 126 10.82 -2.90 -3.85
N GLN A 127 10.87 -3.98 -4.60
CA GLN A 127 9.83 -5.00 -4.59
C GLN A 127 9.72 -5.66 -3.22
N LYS A 128 10.81 -5.77 -2.46
CA LYS A 128 10.79 -6.25 -1.07
C LYS A 128 9.87 -5.42 -0.17
N VAL A 129 9.76 -4.12 -0.42
CA VAL A 129 8.82 -3.26 0.35
C VAL A 129 7.38 -3.58 -0.01
N ALA A 130 7.10 -3.87 -1.28
CA ALA A 130 5.77 -4.31 -1.72
C ALA A 130 5.39 -5.70 -1.15
N GLU A 131 6.38 -6.58 -0.97
CA GLU A 131 6.20 -7.91 -0.37
C GLU A 131 5.90 -7.85 1.14
N LEU A 132 6.12 -6.72 1.79
CA LEU A 132 5.76 -6.51 3.20
C LEU A 132 4.24 -6.32 3.44
N GLY A 133 3.41 -6.68 2.47
CA GLY A 133 1.96 -6.69 2.62
C GLY A 133 1.29 -5.33 2.51
N LEU A 134 1.99 -4.34 1.95
CA LEU A 134 1.41 -3.01 1.77
C LEU A 134 0.65 -2.91 0.46
N PHE A 135 1.31 -3.27 -0.64
CA PHE A 135 0.69 -3.30 -1.95
C PHE A 135 0.20 -4.70 -2.30
N THR A 136 -0.96 -4.78 -2.90
CA THR A 136 -1.38 -6.00 -3.58
C THR A 136 -0.41 -6.33 -4.70
N PRO A 137 -0.18 -7.61 -5.01
CA PRO A 137 0.63 -8.03 -6.16
C PRO A 137 0.15 -7.38 -7.47
N ASN A 138 1.02 -7.39 -8.47
CA ASN A 138 0.65 -6.90 -9.80
C ASN A 138 -0.23 -7.87 -10.60
N ALA A 139 -0.31 -9.11 -10.18
CA ALA A 139 -1.13 -10.15 -10.80
C ALA A 139 -1.93 -10.91 -9.73
N LEU A 140 -3.05 -11.45 -10.13
CA LEU A 140 -3.90 -12.32 -9.31
C LEU A 140 -4.22 -13.56 -10.13
N PRO A 141 -3.73 -14.75 -9.73
CA PRO A 141 -3.99 -15.99 -10.47
C PRO A 141 -5.49 -16.26 -10.66
N GLY A 142 -5.89 -16.60 -11.86
CA GLY A 142 -7.29 -16.87 -12.21
C GLY A 142 -8.16 -15.63 -12.40
N VAL A 143 -7.61 -14.42 -12.23
CA VAL A 143 -8.34 -13.15 -12.37
C VAL A 143 -7.61 -12.23 -13.34
N LYS A 144 -8.33 -11.64 -14.28
CA LYS A 144 -7.74 -10.69 -15.21
C LYS A 144 -7.67 -9.29 -14.57
N ARG A 145 -6.44 -8.77 -14.40
CA ARG A 145 -6.24 -7.37 -14.02
C ARG A 145 -6.56 -6.46 -15.22
N ILE A 146 -7.29 -5.39 -14.95
CA ILE A 146 -7.72 -4.41 -15.97
C ILE A 146 -7.47 -2.98 -15.48
N THR A 147 -7.41 -2.04 -16.42
CA THR A 147 -7.37 -0.58 -16.16
C THR A 147 -8.77 -0.03 -15.90
N ALA A 148 -8.86 1.23 -15.45
CA ALA A 148 -10.14 1.92 -15.29
C ALA A 148 -10.86 2.11 -16.64
N LYS A 149 -10.13 2.36 -17.74
CA LYS A 149 -10.70 2.44 -19.10
C LYS A 149 -11.28 1.12 -19.56
N ASP A 150 -10.55 0.01 -19.35
CA ASP A 150 -11.06 -1.32 -19.67
C ASP A 150 -12.32 -1.65 -18.86
N ALA A 151 -12.31 -1.28 -17.56
CA ALA A 151 -13.44 -1.47 -16.67
C ALA A 151 -14.68 -0.70 -17.14
N GLN A 152 -14.53 0.54 -17.58
CA GLN A 152 -15.62 1.33 -18.15
C GLN A 152 -16.20 0.68 -19.41
N GLN A 153 -15.34 0.19 -20.30
CA GLN A 153 -15.78 -0.49 -21.52
C GLN A 153 -16.57 -1.78 -21.21
N LEU A 154 -16.05 -2.59 -20.26
CA LEU A 154 -16.73 -3.80 -19.81
C LEU A 154 -18.07 -3.47 -19.13
N GLN A 155 -18.12 -2.42 -18.32
CA GLN A 155 -19.36 -1.95 -17.68
C GLN A 155 -20.41 -1.56 -18.73
N ALA A 156 -20.01 -0.87 -19.79
CA ALA A 156 -20.91 -0.54 -20.91
C ALA A 156 -21.44 -1.79 -21.64
N GLN A 157 -20.73 -2.91 -21.54
CA GLN A 157 -21.12 -4.23 -22.08
C GLN A 157 -21.91 -5.09 -21.07
N GLY A 158 -22.27 -4.53 -19.91
CA GLY A 158 -23.08 -5.21 -18.91
C GLY A 158 -22.33 -5.85 -17.74
N ALA A 159 -21.00 -5.64 -17.63
CA ALA A 159 -20.25 -6.04 -16.45
C ALA A 159 -20.65 -5.22 -15.21
N LEU A 160 -20.64 -5.83 -14.04
CA LEU A 160 -20.91 -5.15 -12.77
C LEU A 160 -19.60 -4.72 -12.12
N VAL A 161 -19.49 -3.44 -11.79
CA VAL A 161 -18.43 -2.95 -10.89
C VAL A 161 -18.84 -3.21 -9.46
N VAL A 162 -18.02 -3.96 -8.73
CA VAL A 162 -18.25 -4.36 -7.34
C VAL A 162 -17.34 -3.55 -6.44
N ASP A 163 -17.92 -2.65 -5.66
CA ASP A 163 -17.21 -1.81 -4.71
C ASP A 163 -17.09 -2.52 -3.36
N THR A 164 -15.86 -2.80 -2.95
CA THR A 164 -15.56 -3.53 -1.70
C THR A 164 -15.19 -2.63 -0.53
N ARG A 165 -15.33 -1.32 -0.69
CA ARG A 165 -15.03 -0.32 0.35
C ARG A 165 -16.08 -0.32 1.47
N THR A 166 -15.85 0.53 2.47
CA THR A 166 -16.83 0.75 3.52
C THR A 166 -18.11 1.39 2.97
N GLU A 167 -19.24 1.17 3.64
CA GLU A 167 -20.51 1.79 3.25
C GLU A 167 -20.42 3.32 3.19
N LYS A 168 -19.75 3.92 4.15
CA LYS A 168 -19.53 5.37 4.18
C LYS A 168 -18.81 5.86 2.93
N GLU A 169 -17.73 5.20 2.53
CA GLU A 169 -16.97 5.57 1.31
C GLU A 169 -17.81 5.38 0.06
N TYR A 170 -18.53 4.26 -0.05
CA TYR A 170 -19.42 3.98 -1.18
C TYR A 170 -20.54 5.01 -1.30
N ARG A 171 -21.18 5.41 -0.20
CA ARG A 171 -22.23 6.44 -0.21
C ARG A 171 -21.68 7.81 -0.54
N THR A 172 -20.49 8.15 -0.05
CA THR A 172 -19.86 9.46 -0.29
C THR A 172 -19.49 9.65 -1.75
N LYS A 173 -18.84 8.64 -2.37
CA LYS A 173 -18.44 8.68 -3.78
C LYS A 173 -18.17 7.27 -4.27
N ARG A 174 -18.71 6.92 -5.44
CA ARG A 174 -18.52 5.62 -6.08
C ARG A 174 -18.47 5.75 -7.60
N ILE A 175 -17.99 4.73 -8.25
CA ILE A 175 -18.13 4.55 -9.69
C ILE A 175 -19.62 4.49 -10.02
N ARG A 176 -20.07 5.26 -11.01
CA ARG A 176 -21.47 5.28 -11.40
C ARG A 176 -21.97 3.88 -11.76
N GLY A 177 -23.09 3.46 -11.17
CA GLY A 177 -23.67 2.13 -11.38
C GLY A 177 -22.92 0.98 -10.70
N ALA A 178 -21.94 1.25 -9.84
CA ALA A 178 -21.32 0.23 -9.04
C ALA A 178 -22.29 -0.35 -8.00
N VAL A 179 -22.18 -1.64 -7.74
CA VAL A 179 -22.88 -2.32 -6.65
C VAL A 179 -21.96 -2.44 -5.44
N TRP A 180 -22.53 -2.23 -4.26
CA TRP A 180 -21.76 -2.36 -3.03
C TRP A 180 -21.80 -3.81 -2.53
N ALA A 181 -20.62 -4.37 -2.32
CA ALA A 181 -20.46 -5.68 -1.68
C ALA A 181 -19.69 -5.51 -0.37
N ALA A 182 -20.40 -5.42 0.73
CA ALA A 182 -19.79 -5.31 2.05
C ALA A 182 -18.78 -6.42 2.29
N TYR A 183 -17.59 -6.04 2.76
CA TYR A 183 -16.52 -6.95 3.01
C TYR A 183 -15.87 -6.68 4.38
N GLY A 184 -15.96 -7.65 5.27
CA GLY A 184 -15.34 -7.63 6.60
C GLY A 184 -13.95 -8.23 6.58
N GLU A 185 -12.91 -7.40 6.45
CA GLU A 185 -11.51 -7.85 6.42
C GLU A 185 -10.96 -8.04 7.84
N LYS A 186 -10.56 -9.27 8.17
CA LYS A 186 -9.89 -9.65 9.42
C LYS A 186 -8.56 -10.35 9.17
N SER A 187 -8.45 -11.07 8.05
CA SER A 187 -7.22 -11.77 7.66
C SER A 187 -6.09 -10.80 7.34
N LEU A 188 -4.87 -11.30 7.38
CA LEU A 188 -3.67 -10.52 7.02
C LEU A 188 -3.72 -10.01 5.58
N LYS A 189 -3.04 -8.93 5.31
CA LYS A 189 -2.83 -8.38 3.96
C LYS A 189 -1.70 -9.14 3.28
N ASP A 190 -2.01 -10.35 2.86
CA ASP A 190 -1.08 -11.31 2.29
C ASP A 190 -1.74 -12.09 1.15
N VAL A 191 -0.93 -12.62 0.22
CA VAL A 191 -1.39 -13.47 -0.89
C VAL A 191 -1.96 -14.79 -0.39
N ALA A 192 -1.44 -15.31 0.72
CA ALA A 192 -1.86 -16.52 1.40
C ALA A 192 -2.85 -16.25 2.55
N PHE A 193 -3.65 -15.18 2.43
CA PHE A 193 -4.63 -14.83 3.45
C PHE A 193 -5.62 -15.98 3.73
N ASN A 194 -6.00 -16.11 4.99
CA ASN A 194 -7.04 -17.08 5.38
C ASN A 194 -8.43 -16.48 5.14
N ALA A 195 -9.10 -16.92 4.07
CA ALA A 195 -10.42 -16.42 3.68
C ALA A 195 -11.53 -16.73 4.71
N GLU A 196 -11.35 -17.74 5.58
CA GLU A 196 -12.34 -18.09 6.61
C GLU A 196 -12.42 -17.04 7.73
N GLN A 197 -11.38 -16.24 7.90
CA GLN A 197 -11.37 -15.14 8.86
C GLN A 197 -12.17 -13.93 8.40
N ASP A 198 -12.47 -13.86 7.10
CA ASP A 198 -13.09 -12.71 6.45
C ASP A 198 -14.57 -12.95 6.16
N ASP A 199 -15.34 -11.87 6.12
CA ASP A 199 -16.77 -11.96 5.79
C ASP A 199 -17.01 -11.60 4.30
N PHE A 200 -17.26 -12.62 3.49
CA PHE A 200 -17.57 -12.51 2.07
C PHE A 200 -19.06 -12.78 1.75
N LYS A 201 -19.96 -12.67 2.72
CA LYS A 201 -21.38 -13.02 2.53
C LYS A 201 -22.02 -12.27 1.37
N ALA A 202 -21.65 -10.99 1.19
CA ALA A 202 -22.18 -10.17 0.09
C ALA A 202 -21.84 -10.70 -1.32
N LEU A 203 -20.80 -11.52 -1.47
CA LEU A 203 -20.49 -12.14 -2.76
C LEU A 203 -21.59 -13.14 -3.17
N GLY A 204 -22.30 -13.72 -2.23
CA GLY A 204 -23.38 -14.68 -2.50
C GLY A 204 -24.60 -14.08 -3.19
N SER A 205 -24.80 -12.77 -3.08
CA SER A 205 -25.91 -12.04 -3.71
C SER A 205 -25.56 -11.51 -5.13
N LEU A 206 -24.31 -11.65 -5.58
CA LEU A 206 -23.91 -11.18 -6.88
C LEU A 206 -24.36 -12.13 -7.98
N ASP A 207 -24.76 -11.55 -9.12
CA ASP A 207 -25.18 -12.30 -10.30
C ASP A 207 -23.99 -13.03 -10.93
N ARG A 208 -24.00 -14.36 -10.87
CA ARG A 208 -22.92 -15.22 -11.39
C ARG A 208 -22.87 -15.27 -12.91
N THR A 209 -23.90 -14.82 -13.59
CA THR A 209 -23.97 -14.82 -15.06
C THR A 209 -23.27 -13.61 -15.67
N LYS A 210 -23.05 -12.56 -14.88
CA LYS A 210 -22.40 -11.33 -15.30
C LYS A 210 -20.92 -11.31 -15.02
N PRO A 211 -20.11 -10.68 -15.88
CA PRO A 211 -18.73 -10.35 -15.54
C PRO A 211 -18.68 -9.40 -14.34
N LEU A 212 -17.80 -9.70 -13.36
CA LEU A 212 -17.63 -8.92 -12.15
C LEU A 212 -16.29 -8.21 -12.15
N ILE A 213 -16.28 -6.92 -11.87
CA ILE A 213 -15.08 -6.06 -11.78
C ILE A 213 -14.91 -5.61 -10.34
N PHE A 214 -14.01 -6.21 -9.60
CA PHE A 214 -13.75 -5.82 -8.21
C PHE A 214 -12.87 -4.57 -8.13
N SER A 215 -13.32 -3.60 -7.33
CA SER A 215 -12.68 -2.29 -7.15
C SER A 215 -12.63 -1.88 -5.68
N CYS A 216 -11.67 -1.02 -5.33
CA CYS A 216 -11.46 -0.46 -4.00
C CYS A 216 -10.72 0.90 -4.07
N ASN A 217 -9.94 1.23 -3.04
CA ASN A 217 -9.17 2.48 -2.90
C ASN A 217 -7.76 2.43 -3.53
N GLY A 218 -7.53 1.58 -4.52
CA GLY A 218 -6.23 1.53 -5.20
C GLY A 218 -5.37 0.34 -4.80
N ALA A 219 -4.09 0.40 -5.18
CA ALA A 219 -3.15 -0.73 -5.11
C ALA A 219 -2.87 -1.23 -3.68
N GLU A 220 -3.09 -0.42 -2.68
CA GLU A 220 -2.92 -0.77 -1.26
C GLU A 220 -4.16 -1.43 -0.64
N CYS A 221 -5.28 -1.44 -1.37
CA CYS A 221 -6.52 -2.00 -0.88
C CYS A 221 -6.60 -3.50 -1.16
N TRP A 222 -6.34 -4.30 -0.15
CA TRP A 222 -6.43 -5.76 -0.23
C TRP A 222 -7.85 -6.30 -0.36
N LYS A 223 -8.86 -5.52 -0.02
CA LYS A 223 -10.26 -5.99 -0.07
C LYS A 223 -10.68 -6.43 -1.47
N SER A 224 -10.42 -5.62 -2.50
CA SER A 224 -10.77 -6.00 -3.88
C SER A 224 -9.95 -7.18 -4.39
N TYR A 225 -8.66 -7.26 -4.01
CA TYR A 225 -7.80 -8.40 -4.33
C TYR A 225 -8.38 -9.71 -3.76
N LYS A 226 -8.66 -9.73 -2.45
CA LYS A 226 -9.17 -10.90 -1.75
C LYS A 226 -10.56 -11.29 -2.24
N ALA A 227 -11.46 -10.31 -2.42
CA ALA A 227 -12.80 -10.56 -2.91
C ALA A 227 -12.79 -11.13 -4.34
N ALA A 228 -11.94 -10.60 -5.23
CA ALA A 228 -11.78 -11.13 -6.58
C ALA A 228 -11.24 -12.57 -6.56
N LYS A 229 -10.24 -12.85 -5.71
CA LYS A 229 -9.71 -14.21 -5.55
C LYS A 229 -10.79 -15.18 -5.07
N VAL A 230 -11.50 -14.82 -4.00
CA VAL A 230 -12.56 -15.69 -3.44
C VAL A 230 -13.70 -15.88 -4.45
N ALA A 231 -14.06 -14.86 -5.23
CA ALA A 231 -15.06 -15.01 -6.28
C ALA A 231 -14.60 -16.01 -7.36
N ALA A 232 -13.36 -15.91 -7.83
CA ALA A 232 -12.78 -16.85 -8.77
C ALA A 232 -12.73 -18.29 -8.21
N ASP A 233 -12.27 -18.46 -6.97
CA ASP A 233 -12.21 -19.75 -6.28
C ASP A 233 -13.61 -20.36 -6.07
N LYS A 234 -14.66 -19.54 -5.96
CA LYS A 234 -16.07 -19.97 -5.89
C LYS A 234 -16.72 -20.22 -7.24
N GLY A 235 -15.97 -20.16 -8.34
CA GLY A 235 -16.43 -20.51 -9.68
C GLY A 235 -17.25 -19.43 -10.40
N PHE A 236 -17.06 -18.15 -10.05
CA PHE A 236 -17.54 -17.05 -10.89
C PHE A 236 -16.72 -17.03 -12.20
N ALA A 237 -17.40 -17.09 -13.34
CA ALA A 237 -16.76 -17.39 -14.63
C ALA A 237 -15.89 -16.24 -15.18
N ASN A 238 -16.28 -14.99 -14.94
CA ASN A 238 -15.65 -13.80 -15.51
C ASN A 238 -15.32 -12.78 -14.41
N VAL A 239 -14.20 -13.00 -13.73
CA VAL A 239 -13.73 -12.13 -12.66
C VAL A 239 -12.60 -11.24 -13.16
N TYR A 240 -12.79 -9.94 -12.99
CA TYR A 240 -11.83 -8.90 -13.28
C TYR A 240 -11.44 -8.14 -12.00
N TRP A 241 -10.24 -7.61 -11.99
CA TRP A 241 -9.75 -6.82 -10.88
C TRP A 241 -9.16 -5.50 -11.37
N MET A 242 -9.80 -4.40 -11.01
CA MET A 242 -9.33 -3.04 -11.24
C MET A 242 -8.46 -2.61 -10.06
N ARG A 243 -7.17 -2.95 -10.13
CA ARG A 243 -6.21 -2.74 -9.04
C ARG A 243 -6.06 -1.28 -8.63
N GLY A 244 -6.07 -0.36 -9.61
CA GLY A 244 -5.96 1.08 -9.35
C GLY A 244 -7.17 1.68 -8.66
N GLY A 245 -8.31 0.98 -8.67
CA GLY A 245 -9.51 1.35 -7.94
C GLY A 245 -10.10 2.70 -8.31
N LEU A 246 -10.86 3.29 -7.39
CA LEU A 246 -11.48 4.60 -7.59
C LEU A 246 -10.45 5.72 -7.88
N PRO A 247 -9.24 5.75 -7.28
CA PRO A 247 -8.24 6.76 -7.64
C PRO A 247 -7.82 6.75 -9.12
N GLU A 248 -7.64 5.55 -9.72
CA GLU A 248 -7.34 5.44 -11.16
C GLU A 248 -8.54 5.89 -12.01
N TRP A 249 -9.75 5.51 -11.60
CA TRP A 249 -11.00 5.92 -12.26
C TRP A 249 -11.16 7.45 -12.27
N ASP A 250 -10.88 8.10 -11.13
CA ASP A 250 -10.91 9.56 -11.00
C ASP A 250 -9.83 10.24 -11.83
N ALA A 251 -8.62 9.70 -11.86
CA ALA A 251 -7.50 10.25 -12.63
C ALA A 251 -7.79 10.23 -14.15
N GLU A 252 -8.60 9.28 -14.61
CA GLU A 252 -9.06 9.18 -16.01
C GLU A 252 -10.31 10.04 -16.28
N GLY A 253 -10.82 10.77 -15.30
CA GLY A 253 -12.00 11.64 -15.44
C GLY A 253 -13.30 10.87 -15.70
N LEU A 254 -13.39 9.61 -15.28
CA LEU A 254 -14.52 8.75 -15.57
C LEU A 254 -15.71 8.99 -14.63
N PRO A 255 -16.96 8.66 -15.04
CA PRO A 255 -18.16 9.06 -14.31
C PRO A 255 -18.27 8.44 -12.93
N THR A 256 -18.49 9.27 -11.93
CA THR A 256 -18.80 8.89 -10.55
C THR A 256 -20.15 9.39 -10.13
N GLU A 257 -20.65 8.85 -9.03
CA GLU A 257 -21.86 9.31 -8.34
C GLU A 257 -21.68 9.23 -6.83
N GLY A 258 -22.47 9.97 -6.10
CA GLY A 258 -22.47 10.03 -4.65
C GLY A 258 -23.50 11.06 -4.17
N GLY A 259 -23.85 11.01 -2.91
CA GLY A 259 -24.79 11.92 -2.27
C GLY A 259 -24.85 11.59 -0.80
#